data_6e40862dc8bc3d0607e9b0ee4ec54a54
#
_entry.id   6e40862dc8bc3d0607e9b0ee4ec54a54
#
_cell.length_a   1.000
_cell.length_b   1.000
_cell.length_c   1.000
_cell.angle_alpha   90.00
_cell.angle_beta   90.00
_cell.angle_gamma   90.00
#
_symmetry.space_group_name_H-M   'P 1'
#
loop_
_entity.id
_entity.type
_entity.pdbx_description
1 polymer ?
#
loop_
_entity_poly.entity_id
_entity_poly.type
_entity_poly.pdbx_seq_one_letter_code
_entity_poly.pdbx_strand_id
1 'polypeptide(L)'
;MLAATSVLQQQATEIRNQRPNWQPYLQSQMISQDDFDFINAYDNADSAGRSKILAENRTQAAKTFPSLLEHVSKDQTIQYILVLIDDMLQEDRSRVEIFAEYCAKKREPVCGQFLNLLNGSDGFIVNMSARIIAKIACWNPSANLLDSSDLHFYLNWLNEQLKLNDTLTDFIEFVIFFKGEYMQSVGRCLQVVLRHDEYRLAFIKVEGPSTLLKVLASRQVNFQIQYQLIFCLWLLTFNPKFIILVALKFHRLGVIPILADILSDSVKKKVTRIILAVFRNLIEKPEEPNIAKEHCIAMVQSKVLKQLSILEQRKFDDEDIVEDVQFLNEKLQASVQDLSSFDEYATEVKCGRLEWSPVHRSAQFWRENAARLNERNYELLRCLVHLLDTSKDALVLSVASFDVGEYVRHYPRGKHVIEQLGGKQLVMQLLSHEDPNVRYEALLAVQS
;
A
#
# COMPACT_ATOMS: atom_id res chain seq x y z
N MET A 1 -28.99 0.67 4.88
CA MET A 1 -28.41 2.02 4.74
C MET A 1 -28.02 2.23 3.30
N LEU A 2 -28.69 3.14 2.58
CA LEU A 2 -28.32 3.57 1.25
C LEU A 2 -26.88 4.10 1.31
N ALA A 3 -25.97 3.53 0.50
CA ALA A 3 -24.62 4.06 0.35
C ALA A 3 -24.77 5.52 -0.13
N ALA A 4 -24.15 6.46 0.59
CA ALA A 4 -24.17 7.86 0.18
C ALA A 4 -23.69 7.95 -1.27
N THR A 5 -24.54 8.44 -2.15
CA THR A 5 -24.23 8.60 -3.57
C THR A 5 -23.14 9.66 -3.67
N SER A 6 -22.08 9.41 -4.44
CA SER A 6 -21.03 10.41 -4.61
C SER A 6 -21.56 11.62 -5.36
N VAL A 7 -21.02 12.79 -5.09
CA VAL A 7 -21.40 14.03 -5.76
C VAL A 7 -21.35 13.89 -7.27
N LEU A 8 -20.31 13.26 -7.80
CA LEU A 8 -20.17 12.97 -9.23
C LEU A 8 -21.37 12.18 -9.78
N GLN A 9 -21.93 11.23 -9.02
CA GLN A 9 -23.10 10.44 -9.44
C GLN A 9 -24.40 11.23 -9.35
N GLN A 10 -24.53 12.12 -8.36
CA GLN A 10 -25.68 13.01 -8.24
C GLN A 10 -25.73 13.98 -9.41
N GLN A 11 -24.62 14.65 -9.71
CA GLN A 11 -24.50 15.55 -10.86
C GLN A 11 -24.74 14.81 -12.19
N ALA A 12 -24.19 13.59 -12.36
CA ALA A 12 -24.47 12.80 -13.55
C ALA A 12 -25.98 12.50 -13.74
N THR A 13 -26.73 12.31 -12.63
CA THR A 13 -28.17 12.10 -12.70
C THR A 13 -28.92 13.33 -13.18
N GLU A 14 -28.50 14.52 -12.76
CA GLU A 14 -29.05 15.78 -13.20
C GLU A 14 -28.74 16.05 -14.67
N ILE A 15 -27.49 15.81 -15.08
CA ILE A 15 -27.01 16.02 -16.44
C ILE A 15 -27.72 15.10 -17.44
N ARG A 16 -28.05 13.84 -17.08
CA ARG A 16 -28.81 12.94 -17.96
C ARG A 16 -30.14 13.50 -18.44
N ASN A 17 -30.74 14.41 -17.69
CA ASN A 17 -32.01 15.06 -18.04
C ASN A 17 -31.83 16.29 -18.96
N GLN A 18 -30.58 16.72 -19.22
CA GLN A 18 -30.25 17.93 -19.96
C GLN A 18 -29.73 17.59 -21.36
N ARG A 19 -30.54 16.89 -22.16
CA ARG A 19 -30.14 16.53 -23.53
C ARG A 19 -29.80 17.73 -24.38
N PRO A 20 -28.62 17.76 -25.04
CA PRO A 20 -28.28 18.83 -25.97
C PRO A 20 -29.09 18.68 -27.28
N ASN A 21 -29.34 19.82 -27.94
CA ASN A 21 -29.78 19.79 -29.30
C ASN A 21 -28.55 19.70 -30.22
N TRP A 22 -28.42 18.60 -30.96
CA TRP A 22 -27.25 18.34 -31.82
C TRP A 22 -27.30 19.11 -33.15
N GLN A 23 -28.49 19.57 -33.62
CA GLN A 23 -28.67 20.21 -34.90
C GLN A 23 -27.83 21.52 -35.08
N PRO A 24 -27.70 22.41 -34.07
CA PRO A 24 -26.83 23.58 -34.17
C PRO A 24 -25.34 23.25 -34.38
N TYR A 25 -24.85 22.16 -33.79
CA TYR A 25 -23.46 21.71 -33.93
C TYR A 25 -23.16 21.23 -35.35
N LEU A 26 -24.13 20.56 -36.00
CA LEU A 26 -24.05 20.17 -37.42
C LEU A 26 -24.10 21.41 -38.31
N GLN A 27 -25.03 22.32 -38.09
CA GLN A 27 -25.18 23.56 -38.89
C GLN A 27 -23.97 24.47 -38.84
N SER A 28 -23.29 24.51 -37.66
CA SER A 28 -22.05 25.27 -37.48
C SER A 28 -20.80 24.52 -37.96
N GLN A 29 -20.96 23.33 -38.53
CA GLN A 29 -19.88 22.43 -38.99
C GLN A 29 -18.88 22.04 -37.88
N MET A 30 -19.30 22.10 -36.62
CA MET A 30 -18.51 21.64 -35.49
C MET A 30 -18.43 20.09 -35.43
N ILE A 31 -19.45 19.39 -35.94
CA ILE A 31 -19.50 17.97 -36.06
C ILE A 31 -19.81 17.53 -37.49
N SER A 32 -19.34 16.37 -37.90
CA SER A 32 -19.62 15.81 -39.22
C SER A 32 -21.05 15.28 -39.29
N GLN A 33 -21.56 15.06 -40.53
CA GLN A 33 -22.86 14.44 -40.73
C GLN A 33 -22.92 13.03 -40.12
N ASP A 34 -21.85 12.25 -40.29
CA ASP A 34 -21.77 10.88 -39.74
C ASP A 34 -21.80 10.90 -38.19
N ASP A 35 -21.12 11.86 -37.56
CA ASP A 35 -21.15 12.02 -36.11
C ASP A 35 -22.51 12.45 -35.60
N PHE A 36 -23.20 13.35 -36.35
CA PHE A 36 -24.55 13.77 -36.04
C PHE A 36 -25.55 12.62 -36.14
N ASP A 37 -25.52 11.86 -37.24
CA ASP A 37 -26.42 10.76 -37.45
C ASP A 37 -26.25 9.67 -36.36
N PHE A 38 -25.01 9.36 -36.02
CA PHE A 38 -24.71 8.41 -34.94
C PHE A 38 -25.20 8.91 -33.59
N ILE A 39 -24.79 10.14 -33.15
CA ILE A 39 -25.12 10.60 -31.80
C ILE A 39 -26.61 10.86 -31.64
N ASN A 40 -27.30 11.34 -32.67
CA ASN A 40 -28.73 11.55 -32.63
C ASN A 40 -29.50 10.22 -32.54
N ALA A 41 -29.08 9.19 -33.26
CA ALA A 41 -29.66 7.87 -33.16
C ALA A 41 -29.40 7.23 -31.79
N TYR A 42 -28.19 7.31 -31.30
CA TYR A 42 -27.77 6.74 -30.03
C TYR A 42 -28.48 7.40 -28.84
N ASP A 43 -28.55 8.73 -28.83
CA ASP A 43 -29.12 9.51 -27.74
C ASP A 43 -30.66 9.32 -27.62
N ASN A 44 -31.36 9.12 -28.75
CA ASN A 44 -32.80 8.89 -28.78
C ASN A 44 -33.21 7.42 -28.53
N ALA A 45 -32.27 6.48 -28.55
CA ALA A 45 -32.54 5.06 -28.38
C ALA A 45 -32.66 4.69 -26.86
N ASP A 46 -33.46 3.67 -26.59
CA ASP A 46 -33.50 2.98 -25.32
C ASP A 46 -32.23 2.09 -25.11
N SER A 47 -32.07 1.46 -23.97
CA SER A 47 -30.89 0.63 -23.67
C SER A 47 -30.69 -0.51 -24.69
N ALA A 48 -31.75 -1.17 -25.13
CA ALA A 48 -31.66 -2.23 -26.12
C ALA A 48 -31.28 -1.67 -27.52
N GLY A 49 -31.85 -0.53 -27.90
CA GLY A 49 -31.51 0.17 -29.14
C GLY A 49 -30.06 0.68 -29.13
N ARG A 50 -29.60 1.24 -28.02
CA ARG A 50 -28.19 1.65 -27.86
C ARG A 50 -27.22 0.49 -28.01
N SER A 51 -27.52 -0.64 -27.40
CA SER A 51 -26.70 -1.85 -27.53
C SER A 51 -26.63 -2.35 -28.99
N LYS A 52 -27.74 -2.30 -29.72
CA LYS A 52 -27.79 -2.65 -31.14
C LYS A 52 -26.98 -1.67 -32.01
N ILE A 53 -27.16 -0.36 -31.80
CA ILE A 53 -26.43 0.68 -32.53
C ILE A 53 -24.90 0.52 -32.31
N LEU A 54 -24.46 0.25 -31.07
CA LEU A 54 -23.04 0.03 -30.77
C LEU A 54 -22.50 -1.23 -31.44
N ALA A 55 -23.27 -2.32 -31.47
CA ALA A 55 -22.86 -3.57 -32.12
C ALA A 55 -22.71 -3.40 -33.63
N GLU A 56 -23.62 -2.68 -34.27
CA GLU A 56 -23.63 -2.45 -35.71
C GLU A 56 -22.64 -1.36 -36.16
N ASN A 57 -22.36 -0.37 -35.33
CA ASN A 57 -21.57 0.83 -35.67
C ASN A 57 -20.37 1.05 -34.74
N ARG A 58 -19.65 -0.01 -34.30
CA ARG A 58 -18.51 0.07 -33.34
C ARG A 58 -17.47 1.10 -33.77
N THR A 59 -17.05 1.11 -35.04
CA THR A 59 -16.02 2.03 -35.53
C THR A 59 -16.48 3.49 -35.49
N GLN A 60 -17.78 3.72 -35.83
CA GLN A 60 -18.32 5.09 -35.76
C GLN A 60 -18.46 5.56 -34.32
N ALA A 61 -18.91 4.70 -33.40
CA ALA A 61 -18.97 5.04 -31.98
C ALA A 61 -17.61 5.47 -31.42
N ALA A 62 -16.56 4.69 -31.72
CA ALA A 62 -15.20 4.96 -31.27
C ALA A 62 -14.60 6.25 -31.86
N LYS A 63 -15.05 6.67 -33.05
CA LYS A 63 -14.68 7.93 -33.69
C LYS A 63 -15.48 9.10 -33.12
N THR A 64 -16.81 8.95 -33.02
CA THR A 64 -17.72 10.05 -32.70
C THR A 64 -17.52 10.58 -31.29
N PHE A 65 -17.41 9.74 -30.26
CA PHE A 65 -17.28 10.21 -28.89
C PHE A 65 -16.04 11.09 -28.66
N PRO A 66 -14.81 10.68 -29.07
CA PRO A 66 -13.65 11.57 -28.98
C PRO A 66 -13.78 12.82 -29.86
N SER A 67 -14.31 12.68 -31.08
CA SER A 67 -14.53 13.80 -32.00
C SER A 67 -15.45 14.87 -31.40
N LEU A 68 -16.53 14.47 -30.75
CA LEU A 68 -17.44 15.37 -30.05
C LEU A 68 -16.73 16.12 -28.91
N LEU A 69 -15.89 15.44 -28.12
CA LEU A 69 -15.13 16.05 -27.03
C LEU A 69 -14.06 17.03 -27.53
N GLU A 70 -13.54 16.84 -28.74
CA GLU A 70 -12.56 17.72 -29.35
C GLU A 70 -13.17 19.02 -29.90
N HIS A 71 -14.36 18.92 -30.50
CA HIS A 71 -14.94 20.03 -31.25
C HIS A 71 -16.03 20.80 -30.50
N VAL A 72 -16.58 20.25 -29.41
CA VAL A 72 -17.60 20.90 -28.59
C VAL A 72 -16.93 21.70 -27.48
N SER A 73 -17.25 22.98 -27.39
CA SER A 73 -16.66 23.89 -26.39
C SER A 73 -17.59 24.23 -25.22
N LYS A 74 -18.87 23.84 -25.28
CA LYS A 74 -19.84 24.14 -24.24
C LYS A 74 -19.76 23.11 -23.11
N ASP A 75 -19.37 23.52 -21.91
CA ASP A 75 -19.18 22.63 -20.74
C ASP A 75 -20.39 21.71 -20.48
N GLN A 76 -21.62 22.24 -20.50
CA GLN A 76 -22.83 21.42 -20.31
C GLN A 76 -22.96 20.28 -21.33
N THR A 77 -22.53 20.50 -22.57
CA THR A 77 -22.57 19.48 -23.61
C THR A 77 -21.43 18.49 -23.44
N ILE A 78 -20.24 18.94 -23.06
CA ILE A 78 -19.11 18.06 -22.71
C ILE A 78 -19.48 17.16 -21.52
N GLN A 79 -20.07 17.72 -20.46
CA GLN A 79 -20.57 16.97 -19.31
C GLN A 79 -21.55 15.88 -19.74
N TYR A 80 -22.49 16.19 -20.63
CA TYR A 80 -23.48 15.23 -21.16
C TYR A 80 -22.82 14.11 -21.96
N ILE A 81 -21.88 14.42 -22.85
CA ILE A 81 -21.12 13.42 -23.63
C ILE A 81 -20.36 12.47 -22.68
N LEU A 82 -19.70 13.00 -21.67
CA LEU A 82 -18.98 12.19 -20.68
C LEU A 82 -19.92 11.26 -19.91
N VAL A 83 -21.12 11.73 -19.56
CA VAL A 83 -22.14 10.87 -18.93
C VAL A 83 -22.58 9.75 -19.85
N LEU A 84 -22.81 10.03 -21.14
CA LEU A 84 -23.16 8.99 -22.13
C LEU A 84 -22.07 7.90 -22.23
N ILE A 85 -20.80 8.32 -22.27
CA ILE A 85 -19.66 7.41 -22.32
C ILE A 85 -19.57 6.58 -21.03
N ASP A 86 -19.68 7.23 -19.86
CA ASP A 86 -19.62 6.54 -18.56
C ASP A 86 -20.75 5.51 -18.41
N ASP A 87 -21.97 5.86 -18.80
CA ASP A 87 -23.14 4.98 -18.79
C ASP A 87 -22.96 3.80 -19.75
N MET A 88 -22.50 4.05 -20.98
CA MET A 88 -22.20 3.04 -21.96
C MET A 88 -21.21 1.99 -21.42
N LEU A 89 -20.12 2.44 -20.80
CA LEU A 89 -19.12 1.55 -20.21
C LEU A 89 -19.65 0.85 -18.95
N GLN A 90 -20.52 1.50 -18.18
CA GLN A 90 -21.08 0.93 -16.95
C GLN A 90 -22.11 -0.18 -17.24
N GLU A 91 -22.88 -0.07 -18.32
CA GLU A 91 -23.82 -1.10 -18.78
C GLU A 91 -23.09 -2.38 -19.20
N ASP A 92 -21.98 -2.25 -19.93
CA ASP A 92 -21.16 -3.38 -20.36
C ASP A 92 -19.69 -3.01 -20.42
N ARG A 93 -18.89 -3.65 -19.55
CA ARG A 93 -17.43 -3.40 -19.44
C ARG A 93 -16.66 -3.77 -20.70
N SER A 94 -17.15 -4.74 -21.48
CA SER A 94 -16.49 -5.16 -22.73
C SER A 94 -16.47 -4.05 -23.79
N ARG A 95 -17.33 -3.05 -23.66
CA ARG A 95 -17.39 -1.92 -24.58
C ARG A 95 -16.14 -1.04 -24.59
N VAL A 96 -15.23 -1.19 -23.63
CA VAL A 96 -13.90 -0.56 -23.69
C VAL A 96 -13.11 -1.00 -24.92
N GLU A 97 -13.39 -2.20 -25.45
CA GLU A 97 -12.76 -2.71 -26.68
C GLU A 97 -13.08 -1.86 -27.92
N ILE A 98 -14.22 -1.16 -27.92
CA ILE A 98 -14.60 -0.25 -29.02
C ILE A 98 -13.50 0.81 -29.22
N PHE A 99 -13.04 1.41 -28.11
CA PHE A 99 -11.98 2.40 -28.15
C PHE A 99 -10.62 1.77 -28.52
N ALA A 100 -10.29 0.61 -27.93
CA ALA A 100 -9.05 -0.10 -28.19
C ALA A 100 -8.87 -0.46 -29.67
N GLU A 101 -9.91 -1.03 -30.29
CA GLU A 101 -9.91 -1.41 -31.72
C GLU A 101 -9.72 -0.19 -32.66
N TYR A 102 -10.38 0.92 -32.35
CA TYR A 102 -10.26 2.13 -33.15
C TYR A 102 -8.86 2.71 -33.10
N CYS A 103 -8.32 2.82 -31.90
CA CYS A 103 -6.98 3.41 -31.71
C CYS A 103 -5.88 2.54 -32.28
N ALA A 104 -6.00 1.21 -32.19
CA ALA A 104 -5.08 0.29 -32.86
C ALA A 104 -5.06 0.52 -34.39
N LYS A 105 -6.22 0.80 -35.00
CA LYS A 105 -6.32 1.10 -36.45
C LYS A 105 -5.73 2.47 -36.80
N LYS A 106 -5.93 3.45 -35.95
CA LYS A 106 -5.50 4.85 -36.20
C LYS A 106 -4.07 5.15 -35.72
N ARG A 107 -3.50 4.30 -34.84
CA ARG A 107 -2.24 4.54 -34.13
C ARG A 107 -2.28 5.82 -33.27
N GLU A 108 -3.44 6.11 -32.71
CA GLU A 108 -3.68 7.26 -31.82
C GLU A 108 -3.90 6.75 -30.40
N PRO A 109 -3.47 7.52 -29.35
CA PRO A 109 -3.71 7.15 -27.97
C PRO A 109 -5.20 7.25 -27.61
N VAL A 110 -5.78 6.18 -27.07
CA VAL A 110 -7.22 6.11 -26.72
C VAL A 110 -7.64 7.16 -25.72
N CYS A 111 -6.76 7.42 -24.75
CA CYS A 111 -7.07 8.29 -23.63
C CYS A 111 -6.70 9.75 -23.88
N GLY A 112 -6.09 10.11 -25.03
CA GLY A 112 -5.56 11.45 -25.29
C GLY A 112 -6.56 12.56 -25.06
N GLN A 113 -7.78 12.46 -25.61
CA GLN A 113 -8.83 13.48 -25.42
C GLN A 113 -9.28 13.58 -23.95
N PHE A 114 -9.42 12.45 -23.25
CA PHE A 114 -9.80 12.43 -21.84
C PHE A 114 -8.69 13.00 -20.96
N LEU A 115 -7.42 12.73 -21.27
CA LEU A 115 -6.26 13.28 -20.55
C LEU A 115 -6.18 14.80 -20.71
N ASN A 116 -6.48 15.34 -21.90
CA ASN A 116 -6.54 16.77 -22.14
C ASN A 116 -7.59 17.46 -21.24
N LEU A 117 -8.74 16.82 -21.03
CA LEU A 117 -9.80 17.35 -20.18
C LEU A 117 -9.41 17.43 -18.68
N LEU A 118 -8.40 16.67 -18.23
CA LEU A 118 -7.91 16.74 -16.84
C LEU A 118 -7.28 18.10 -16.49
N ASN A 119 -6.91 18.90 -17.47
CA ASN A 119 -6.38 20.25 -17.28
C ASN A 119 -7.47 21.34 -17.20
N GLY A 120 -8.74 20.96 -17.31
CA GLY A 120 -9.88 21.89 -17.25
C GLY A 120 -10.16 22.42 -15.85
N SER A 121 -11.03 23.42 -15.77
CA SER A 121 -11.46 24.05 -14.51
C SER A 121 -12.80 23.52 -13.98
N ASP A 122 -13.60 22.85 -14.82
CA ASP A 122 -14.87 22.26 -14.39
C ASP A 122 -14.65 20.96 -13.63
N GLY A 123 -15.03 20.93 -12.35
CA GLY A 123 -14.79 19.79 -11.47
C GLY A 123 -15.49 18.52 -11.92
N PHE A 124 -16.69 18.61 -12.52
CA PHE A 124 -17.40 17.44 -13.02
C PHE A 124 -16.70 16.86 -14.25
N ILE A 125 -16.34 17.69 -15.24
CA ILE A 125 -15.65 17.28 -16.47
C ILE A 125 -14.37 16.54 -16.13
N VAL A 126 -13.55 17.17 -15.29
CA VAL A 126 -12.24 16.63 -14.90
C VAL A 126 -12.36 15.27 -14.20
N ASN A 127 -13.26 15.16 -13.22
CA ASN A 127 -13.41 13.93 -12.44
C ASN A 127 -14.14 12.82 -13.21
N MET A 128 -15.07 13.15 -14.10
CA MET A 128 -15.71 12.17 -14.97
C MET A 128 -14.74 11.64 -16.03
N SER A 129 -13.89 12.51 -16.59
CA SER A 129 -12.81 12.10 -17.49
C SER A 129 -11.82 11.15 -16.79
N ALA A 130 -11.39 11.49 -15.56
CA ALA A 130 -10.52 10.63 -14.77
C ALA A 130 -11.14 9.24 -14.53
N ARG A 131 -12.44 9.18 -14.27
CA ARG A 131 -13.17 7.92 -14.08
C ARG A 131 -13.25 7.10 -15.38
N ILE A 132 -13.46 7.73 -16.51
CA ILE A 132 -13.50 7.08 -17.82
C ILE A 132 -12.11 6.52 -18.16
N ILE A 133 -11.03 7.30 -17.94
CA ILE A 133 -9.65 6.84 -18.13
C ILE A 133 -9.38 5.57 -17.31
N ALA A 134 -9.76 5.57 -16.02
CA ALA A 134 -9.58 4.39 -15.16
C ALA A 134 -10.29 3.15 -15.71
N LYS A 135 -11.53 3.30 -16.22
CA LYS A 135 -12.28 2.21 -16.82
C LYS A 135 -11.63 1.69 -18.11
N ILE A 136 -11.29 2.58 -19.04
CA ILE A 136 -10.66 2.23 -20.31
C ILE A 136 -9.32 1.53 -20.07
N ALA A 137 -8.49 2.07 -19.19
CA ALA A 137 -7.15 1.53 -18.91
C ALA A 137 -7.16 0.16 -18.22
N CYS A 138 -8.21 -0.15 -17.42
CA CYS A 138 -8.18 -1.31 -16.53
C CYS A 138 -9.18 -2.40 -16.88
N TRP A 139 -10.21 -2.15 -17.68
CA TRP A 139 -11.22 -3.13 -18.00
C TRP A 139 -10.88 -3.98 -19.23
N ASN A 140 -9.88 -3.58 -20.01
CA ASN A 140 -9.27 -4.40 -21.06
C ASN A 140 -7.82 -4.73 -20.72
N PRO A 141 -7.55 -5.85 -20.03
CA PRO A 141 -6.19 -6.21 -19.60
C PRO A 141 -5.24 -6.58 -20.75
N SER A 142 -5.80 -6.86 -21.94
CA SER A 142 -5.00 -7.28 -23.12
C SER A 142 -4.44 -6.10 -23.92
N ALA A 143 -4.92 -4.89 -23.69
CA ALA A 143 -4.47 -3.70 -24.38
C ALA A 143 -3.82 -2.74 -23.37
N ASN A 144 -2.53 -2.53 -23.50
CA ASN A 144 -1.84 -1.46 -22.76
C ASN A 144 -2.25 -0.12 -23.40
N LEU A 145 -3.38 0.43 -22.94
CA LEU A 145 -4.05 1.59 -23.53
C LEU A 145 -3.51 2.94 -23.04
N LEU A 146 -2.71 2.92 -21.96
CA LEU A 146 -1.94 4.05 -21.49
C LEU A 146 -0.46 3.74 -21.70
N ASP A 147 0.23 4.56 -22.46
CA ASP A 147 1.67 4.49 -22.50
C ASP A 147 2.29 4.95 -21.15
N SER A 148 3.59 4.78 -21.00
CA SER A 148 4.29 5.11 -19.74
C SER A 148 4.19 6.60 -19.38
N SER A 149 4.11 7.50 -20.37
CA SER A 149 3.99 8.94 -20.16
C SER A 149 2.59 9.32 -19.71
N ASP A 150 1.57 8.82 -20.41
CA ASP A 150 0.16 9.04 -20.12
C ASP A 150 -0.22 8.48 -18.75
N LEU A 151 0.29 7.28 -18.43
CA LEU A 151 0.10 6.68 -17.11
C LEU A 151 0.73 7.53 -16.00
N HIS A 152 1.96 8.01 -16.22
CA HIS A 152 2.65 8.86 -15.25
C HIS A 152 1.88 10.17 -15.03
N PHE A 153 1.44 10.80 -16.11
CA PHE A 153 0.63 12.02 -16.04
C PHE A 153 -0.67 11.79 -15.27
N TYR A 154 -1.40 10.72 -15.61
CA TYR A 154 -2.67 10.39 -14.96
C TYR A 154 -2.51 10.10 -13.46
N LEU A 155 -1.50 9.30 -13.09
CA LEU A 155 -1.25 8.98 -11.68
C LEU A 155 -0.76 10.21 -10.89
N ASN A 156 0.06 11.07 -11.48
CA ASN A 156 0.42 12.34 -10.88
C ASN A 156 -0.82 13.22 -10.66
N TRP A 157 -1.69 13.31 -11.66
CA TRP A 157 -2.93 14.05 -11.52
C TRP A 157 -3.78 13.54 -10.35
N LEU A 158 -4.01 12.22 -10.26
CA LEU A 158 -4.74 11.62 -9.14
C LEU A 158 -4.07 11.92 -7.79
N ASN A 159 -2.74 11.86 -7.75
CA ASN A 159 -1.97 12.16 -6.55
C ASN A 159 -2.08 13.62 -6.11
N GLU A 160 -2.06 14.57 -7.05
CA GLU A 160 -2.28 15.99 -6.76
C GLU A 160 -3.71 16.27 -6.28
N GLN A 161 -4.73 15.58 -6.81
CA GLN A 161 -6.10 15.72 -6.33
C GLN A 161 -6.24 15.28 -4.85
N LEU A 162 -5.46 14.30 -4.40
CA LEU A 162 -5.42 13.91 -2.98
C LEU A 162 -4.74 14.98 -2.11
N LYS A 163 -3.69 15.66 -2.61
CA LYS A 163 -2.94 16.69 -1.87
C LYS A 163 -3.74 17.98 -1.66
N LEU A 164 -4.69 18.29 -2.53
CA LEU A 164 -5.48 19.52 -2.44
C LEU A 164 -6.26 19.69 -1.13
N ASN A 165 -6.43 18.63 -0.35
CA ASN A 165 -7.04 18.68 0.98
C ASN A 165 -6.04 19.04 2.10
N ASP A 166 -4.73 18.95 1.85
CA ASP A 166 -3.69 19.11 2.89
C ASP A 166 -3.16 20.56 3.00
N THR A 167 -3.51 21.43 2.03
CA THR A 167 -3.04 22.82 1.99
C THR A 167 -4.05 23.79 2.58
N LEU A 168 -4.46 23.57 3.82
CA LEU A 168 -5.29 24.49 4.59
C LEU A 168 -4.44 25.44 5.42
N THR A 169 -4.02 26.52 4.83
CA THR A 169 -3.79 27.77 5.54
C THR A 169 -5.04 28.65 5.42
N ASP A 170 -5.64 28.92 6.50
CA ASP A 170 -6.62 29.87 7.05
C ASP A 170 -7.42 30.85 6.16
N PHE A 171 -7.40 30.83 4.84
CA PHE A 171 -7.99 31.93 4.10
C PHE A 171 -9.13 31.60 3.12
N ILE A 172 -9.51 30.33 2.92
CA ILE A 172 -10.53 30.00 1.90
C ILE A 172 -11.44 28.81 2.34
N GLU A 173 -12.23 28.94 3.39
CA GLU A 173 -13.29 27.95 3.76
C GLU A 173 -14.23 27.61 2.58
N PHE A 174 -14.51 28.56 1.71
CA PHE A 174 -15.40 28.39 0.55
C PHE A 174 -14.80 27.54 -0.58
N VAL A 175 -13.49 27.68 -0.87
CA VAL A 175 -12.80 26.88 -1.91
C VAL A 175 -12.55 25.44 -1.46
N ILE A 176 -12.45 25.20 -0.18
CA ILE A 176 -12.19 23.90 0.43
C ILE A 176 -13.40 22.95 0.31
N PHE A 177 -14.61 23.48 0.50
CA PHE A 177 -15.83 22.69 0.36
C PHE A 177 -15.96 22.03 -1.01
N PHE A 178 -15.60 22.76 -2.09
CA PHE A 178 -15.64 22.24 -3.45
C PHE A 178 -14.48 21.31 -3.81
N LYS A 179 -13.30 21.42 -3.20
CA LYS A 179 -12.12 20.59 -3.55
C LYS A 179 -12.18 19.19 -2.94
N GLY A 180 -12.73 19.02 -1.74
CA GLY A 180 -12.92 17.71 -1.11
C GLY A 180 -14.07 16.89 -1.69
N GLU A 181 -14.94 17.54 -2.46
CA GLU A 181 -16.17 16.98 -3.01
C GLU A 181 -15.93 15.74 -3.89
N TYR A 182 -14.85 15.75 -4.66
CA TYR A 182 -14.51 14.68 -5.60
C TYR A 182 -13.49 13.66 -5.06
N MET A 183 -12.98 13.81 -3.84
CA MET A 183 -11.98 12.88 -3.27
C MET A 183 -12.45 11.43 -3.31
N GLN A 184 -13.74 11.18 -3.10
CA GLN A 184 -14.32 9.86 -3.23
C GLN A 184 -14.20 9.29 -4.64
N SER A 185 -14.32 10.14 -5.67
CA SER A 185 -14.14 9.74 -7.07
C SER A 185 -12.69 9.40 -7.36
N VAL A 186 -11.75 10.19 -6.88
CA VAL A 186 -10.31 9.94 -6.98
C VAL A 186 -9.94 8.61 -6.29
N GLY A 187 -10.42 8.39 -5.08
CA GLY A 187 -10.23 7.12 -4.37
C GLY A 187 -10.76 5.91 -5.14
N ARG A 188 -11.91 6.05 -5.79
CA ARG A 188 -12.47 4.98 -6.66
C ARG A 188 -11.62 4.75 -7.91
N CYS A 189 -11.10 5.79 -8.55
CA CYS A 189 -10.17 5.64 -9.68
C CYS A 189 -8.93 4.87 -9.23
N LEU A 190 -8.31 5.24 -8.11
CA LEU A 190 -7.16 4.52 -7.56
C LEU A 190 -7.48 3.06 -7.24
N GLN A 191 -8.65 2.75 -6.67
CA GLN A 191 -9.07 1.37 -6.41
C GLN A 191 -9.19 0.53 -7.67
N VAL A 192 -9.48 1.14 -8.83
CA VAL A 192 -9.54 0.44 -10.12
C VAL A 192 -8.13 0.23 -10.68
N VAL A 193 -7.32 1.29 -10.76
CA VAL A 193 -5.98 1.26 -11.38
C VAL A 193 -4.98 0.42 -10.57
N LEU A 194 -5.00 0.50 -9.24
CA LEU A 194 -4.05 -0.23 -8.38
C LEU A 194 -4.28 -1.76 -8.34
N ARG A 195 -5.25 -2.28 -9.07
CA ARG A 195 -5.39 -3.73 -9.29
C ARG A 195 -4.32 -4.30 -10.22
N HIS A 196 -3.71 -3.46 -11.06
CA HIS A 196 -2.66 -3.83 -12.00
C HIS A 196 -1.28 -3.57 -11.40
N ASP A 197 -0.38 -4.55 -11.52
CA ASP A 197 0.94 -4.50 -10.88
C ASP A 197 1.82 -3.37 -11.42
N GLU A 198 1.82 -3.15 -12.74
CA GLU A 198 2.54 -2.04 -13.36
C GLU A 198 2.07 -0.67 -12.83
N TYR A 199 0.77 -0.51 -12.62
CA TYR A 199 0.19 0.73 -12.12
C TYR A 199 0.49 0.94 -10.63
N ARG A 200 0.56 -0.15 -9.83
CA ARG A 200 1.07 -0.09 -8.45
C ARG A 200 2.50 0.44 -8.40
N LEU A 201 3.38 -0.11 -9.25
CA LEU A 201 4.77 0.34 -9.35
C LEU A 201 4.89 1.80 -9.78
N ALA A 202 4.11 2.22 -10.76
CA ALA A 202 4.07 3.61 -11.22
C ALA A 202 3.56 4.55 -10.12
N PHE A 203 2.53 4.16 -9.36
CA PHE A 203 1.99 4.94 -8.24
C PHE A 203 2.97 5.08 -7.07
N ILE A 204 3.78 4.04 -6.80
CA ILE A 204 4.87 4.12 -5.82
C ILE A 204 5.93 5.14 -6.27
N LYS A 205 6.26 5.19 -7.56
CA LYS A 205 7.26 6.12 -8.11
C LYS A 205 6.83 7.59 -8.00
N VAL A 206 5.54 7.89 -8.12
CA VAL A 206 4.99 9.24 -7.95
C VAL A 206 4.71 9.61 -6.48
N GLU A 207 5.30 8.89 -5.53
CA GLU A 207 5.13 9.10 -4.08
C GLU A 207 3.67 9.03 -3.59
N GLY A 208 2.81 8.34 -4.33
CA GLY A 208 1.40 8.18 -4.04
C GLY A 208 1.11 7.60 -2.65
N PRO A 209 1.82 6.53 -2.18
CA PRO A 209 1.63 5.99 -0.83
C PRO A 209 1.83 7.03 0.28
N SER A 210 2.82 7.92 0.13
CA SER A 210 3.08 9.01 1.08
C SER A 210 1.90 9.97 1.18
N THR A 211 1.28 10.29 0.04
CA THR A 211 0.10 11.16 -0.01
C THR A 211 -1.12 10.50 0.63
N LEU A 212 -1.38 9.20 0.34
CA LEU A 212 -2.46 8.45 0.99
C LEU A 212 -2.34 8.50 2.51
N LEU A 213 -1.12 8.30 3.03
CA LEU A 213 -0.87 8.30 4.47
C LEU A 213 -1.03 9.68 5.11
N LYS A 214 -0.58 10.75 4.44
CA LYS A 214 -0.79 12.11 4.92
C LYS A 214 -2.28 12.43 5.06
N VAL A 215 -3.07 12.09 4.03
CA VAL A 215 -4.52 12.30 4.05
C VAL A 215 -5.18 11.49 5.16
N LEU A 216 -4.78 10.23 5.38
CA LEU A 216 -5.29 9.40 6.48
C LEU A 216 -4.89 9.94 7.86
N ALA A 217 -3.65 10.44 7.99
CA ALA A 217 -3.14 11.00 9.24
C ALA A 217 -3.81 12.31 9.65
N SER A 218 -4.29 13.10 8.68
CA SER A 218 -5.01 14.36 8.95
C SER A 218 -6.32 14.16 9.70
N ARG A 219 -6.90 12.93 9.65
CA ARG A 219 -8.20 12.57 10.26
C ARG A 219 -9.39 13.45 9.81
N GLN A 220 -9.22 14.21 8.75
CA GLN A 220 -10.26 15.12 8.21
C GLN A 220 -11.20 14.43 7.22
N VAL A 221 -10.96 13.15 6.92
CA VAL A 221 -11.75 12.38 5.95
C VAL A 221 -12.84 11.55 6.64
N ASN A 222 -14.01 11.47 6.00
CA ASN A 222 -15.07 10.61 6.48
C ASN A 222 -14.72 9.12 6.36
N PHE A 223 -15.46 8.25 7.05
CA PHE A 223 -15.18 6.80 7.09
C PHE A 223 -15.19 6.14 5.71
N GLN A 224 -15.93 6.66 4.74
CA GLN A 224 -16.03 6.08 3.40
C GLN A 224 -14.77 6.35 2.58
N ILE A 225 -14.26 7.58 2.63
CA ILE A 225 -12.97 7.94 2.04
C ILE A 225 -11.85 7.20 2.76
N GLN A 226 -11.87 7.17 4.09
CA GLN A 226 -10.92 6.43 4.90
C GLN A 226 -10.82 4.96 4.45
N TYR A 227 -11.96 4.28 4.32
CA TYR A 227 -12.02 2.91 3.80
C TYR A 227 -11.40 2.79 2.40
N GLN A 228 -11.73 3.73 1.49
CA GLN A 228 -11.22 3.69 0.11
C GLN A 228 -9.70 3.87 0.04
N LEU A 229 -9.15 4.79 0.82
CA LEU A 229 -7.70 5.04 0.85
C LEU A 229 -6.94 3.86 1.49
N ILE A 230 -7.48 3.27 2.57
CA ILE A 230 -6.90 2.06 3.17
C ILE A 230 -7.00 0.88 2.21
N PHE A 231 -8.09 0.77 1.44
CA PHE A 231 -8.20 -0.25 0.39
C PHE A 231 -7.12 -0.07 -0.70
N CYS A 232 -6.77 1.17 -1.05
CA CYS A 232 -5.64 1.44 -1.95
C CYS A 232 -4.30 0.98 -1.33
N LEU A 233 -4.08 1.22 -0.03
CA LEU A 233 -2.91 0.69 0.67
C LEU A 233 -2.89 -0.84 0.66
N TRP A 234 -4.03 -1.49 0.91
CA TRP A 234 -4.16 -2.94 0.82
C TRP A 234 -3.80 -3.47 -0.56
N LEU A 235 -4.26 -2.83 -1.65
CA LEU A 235 -3.86 -3.21 -3.01
C LEU A 235 -2.34 -3.09 -3.22
N LEU A 236 -1.70 -2.08 -2.65
CA LEU A 236 -0.26 -1.89 -2.73
C LEU A 236 0.52 -3.00 -2.01
N THR A 237 -0.04 -3.62 -0.96
CA THR A 237 0.62 -4.72 -0.23
C THR A 237 0.80 -5.99 -1.06
N PHE A 238 0.20 -6.10 -2.22
CA PHE A 238 0.46 -7.19 -3.17
C PHE A 238 1.72 -6.97 -4.03
N ASN A 239 2.37 -5.80 -3.91
CA ASN A 239 3.62 -5.53 -4.62
C ASN A 239 4.81 -5.63 -3.64
N PRO A 240 5.81 -6.51 -3.90
CA PRO A 240 6.96 -6.70 -3.01
C PRO A 240 7.74 -5.41 -2.76
N LYS A 241 7.86 -4.53 -3.76
CA LYS A 241 8.56 -3.24 -3.60
C LYS A 241 7.86 -2.32 -2.60
N PHE A 242 6.54 -2.35 -2.54
CA PHE A 242 5.80 -1.60 -1.52
C PHE A 242 6.07 -2.15 -0.12
N ILE A 243 6.07 -3.47 0.04
CA ILE A 243 6.34 -4.12 1.33
C ILE A 243 7.74 -3.76 1.85
N ILE A 244 8.76 -3.85 0.98
CA ILE A 244 10.13 -3.44 1.32
C ILE A 244 10.18 -1.94 1.64
N LEU A 245 9.46 -1.11 0.89
CA LEU A 245 9.36 0.31 1.16
C LEU A 245 8.76 0.59 2.54
N VAL A 246 7.72 -0.15 2.92
CA VAL A 246 7.12 -0.08 4.27
C VAL A 246 8.16 -0.38 5.34
N ALA A 247 8.96 -1.40 5.20
CA ALA A 247 10.02 -1.75 6.16
C ALA A 247 11.14 -0.69 6.23
N LEU A 248 11.65 -0.24 5.08
CA LEU A 248 12.84 0.61 5.02
C LEU A 248 12.59 2.10 5.26
N LYS A 249 11.47 2.64 4.76
CA LYS A 249 11.17 4.08 4.82
C LYS A 249 10.09 4.45 5.83
N PHE A 250 9.27 3.52 6.23
CA PHE A 250 8.04 3.80 6.97
C PHE A 250 8.20 3.93 8.48
N HIS A 251 9.39 3.72 9.03
CA HIS A 251 9.70 4.29 10.34
C HIS A 251 9.52 5.83 10.34
N ARG A 252 9.65 6.48 9.17
CA ARG A 252 9.42 7.94 9.04
C ARG A 252 8.01 8.33 8.59
N LEU A 253 7.26 7.46 7.91
CA LEU A 253 5.91 7.76 7.40
C LEU A 253 4.77 7.06 8.15
N GLY A 254 5.10 6.06 8.99
CA GLY A 254 4.19 5.52 9.98
C GLY A 254 2.92 4.84 9.47
N VAL A 255 2.98 3.98 8.41
CA VAL A 255 1.78 3.20 7.96
C VAL A 255 1.15 2.48 9.13
N ILE A 256 1.94 1.68 9.85
CA ILE A 256 1.48 0.84 10.95
C ILE A 256 0.91 1.68 12.09
N PRO A 257 1.61 2.71 12.63
CA PRO A 257 1.04 3.61 13.64
C PRO A 257 -0.25 4.29 13.20
N ILE A 258 -0.30 4.86 11.98
CA ILE A 258 -1.50 5.53 11.46
C ILE A 258 -2.68 4.57 11.38
N LEU A 259 -2.48 3.35 10.85
CA LEU A 259 -3.54 2.35 10.76
C LEU A 259 -3.94 1.80 12.13
N ALA A 260 -3.01 1.64 13.08
CA ALA A 260 -3.30 1.26 14.45
C ALA A 260 -4.16 2.31 15.17
N ASP A 261 -3.87 3.59 14.98
CA ASP A 261 -4.67 4.68 15.51
C ASP A 261 -6.08 4.70 14.92
N ILE A 262 -6.19 4.50 13.60
CA ILE A 262 -7.50 4.41 12.94
C ILE A 262 -8.28 3.18 13.43
N LEU A 263 -7.61 2.05 13.62
CA LEU A 263 -8.21 0.82 14.15
C LEU A 263 -8.78 1.03 15.56
N SER A 264 -8.04 1.76 16.39
CA SER A 264 -8.46 2.13 17.76
C SER A 264 -9.77 2.91 17.78
N ASP A 265 -9.91 3.87 16.87
CA ASP A 265 -11.05 4.79 16.80
C ASP A 265 -12.21 4.22 15.97
N SER A 266 -11.97 3.16 15.19
CA SER A 266 -12.95 2.67 14.22
C SER A 266 -14.08 1.88 14.88
N VAL A 267 -15.31 2.35 14.63
CA VAL A 267 -16.56 1.62 14.93
C VAL A 267 -17.16 0.94 13.69
N LYS A 268 -16.56 1.14 12.52
CA LYS A 268 -17.06 0.64 11.24
C LYS A 268 -16.39 -0.67 10.85
N LYS A 269 -17.15 -1.76 10.85
CA LYS A 269 -16.70 -3.12 10.49
C LYS A 269 -15.85 -3.19 9.23
N LYS A 270 -16.23 -2.46 8.15
CA LYS A 270 -15.47 -2.43 6.90
C LYS A 270 -14.07 -1.83 7.03
N VAL A 271 -13.92 -0.79 7.86
CA VAL A 271 -12.62 -0.15 8.11
C VAL A 271 -11.74 -1.09 8.94
N THR A 272 -12.29 -1.69 9.99
CA THR A 272 -11.59 -2.70 10.80
C THR A 272 -11.07 -3.84 9.92
N ARG A 273 -11.95 -4.45 9.11
CA ARG A 273 -11.60 -5.56 8.22
C ARG A 273 -10.44 -5.23 7.28
N ILE A 274 -10.49 -4.07 6.61
CA ILE A 274 -9.45 -3.73 5.63
C ILE A 274 -8.11 -3.41 6.31
N ILE A 275 -8.11 -2.84 7.52
CA ILE A 275 -6.87 -2.60 8.27
C ILE A 275 -6.22 -3.92 8.67
N LEU A 276 -7.00 -4.88 9.21
CA LEU A 276 -6.49 -6.19 9.58
C LEU A 276 -5.91 -6.92 8.36
N ALA A 277 -6.58 -6.86 7.21
CA ALA A 277 -6.06 -7.41 5.96
C ALA A 277 -4.75 -6.76 5.49
N VAL A 278 -4.56 -5.45 5.70
CA VAL A 278 -3.27 -4.78 5.46
C VAL A 278 -2.19 -5.34 6.39
N PHE A 279 -2.46 -5.42 7.68
CA PHE A 279 -1.51 -5.93 8.67
C PHE A 279 -1.13 -7.39 8.37
N ARG A 280 -2.11 -8.24 8.04
CA ARG A 280 -1.86 -9.62 7.63
C ARG A 280 -0.92 -9.69 6.43
N ASN A 281 -1.19 -8.94 5.37
CA ASN A 281 -0.35 -8.92 4.17
C ASN A 281 1.08 -8.43 4.47
N LEU A 282 1.27 -7.47 5.37
CA LEU A 282 2.61 -7.01 5.77
C LEU A 282 3.43 -8.07 6.50
N ILE A 283 2.79 -9.08 7.08
CA ILE A 283 3.46 -10.21 7.74
C ILE A 283 3.59 -11.41 6.79
N GLU A 284 2.56 -11.71 6.01
CA GLU A 284 2.48 -12.94 5.17
C GLU A 284 3.22 -12.82 3.83
N LYS A 285 3.24 -11.61 3.22
CA LYS A 285 3.73 -11.40 1.86
C LYS A 285 5.24 -11.14 1.72
N PRO A 286 5.99 -10.70 2.75
CA PRO A 286 7.42 -10.53 2.63
C PRO A 286 8.11 -11.84 2.26
N GLU A 287 9.01 -11.80 1.28
CA GLU A 287 9.89 -12.94 0.94
C GLU A 287 10.99 -13.14 1.99
N GLU A 288 11.42 -12.04 2.62
CA GLU A 288 12.45 -12.02 3.65
C GLU A 288 11.82 -12.07 5.06
N PRO A 289 12.14 -13.11 5.88
CA PRO A 289 11.59 -13.22 7.24
C PRO A 289 11.88 -12.01 8.15
N ASN A 290 13.03 -11.35 7.94
CA ASN A 290 13.41 -10.18 8.73
C ASN A 290 12.43 -9.02 8.53
N ILE A 291 11.93 -8.81 7.32
CA ILE A 291 10.95 -7.76 7.01
C ILE A 291 9.63 -8.02 7.75
N ALA A 292 9.16 -9.27 7.74
CA ALA A 292 7.97 -9.66 8.49
C ALA A 292 8.14 -9.42 10.00
N LYS A 293 9.32 -9.74 10.54
CA LYS A 293 9.66 -9.52 11.95
C LYS A 293 9.66 -8.02 12.31
N GLU A 294 10.26 -7.18 11.48
CA GLU A 294 10.24 -5.71 11.66
C GLU A 294 8.81 -5.16 11.67
N HIS A 295 7.94 -5.65 10.80
CA HIS A 295 6.54 -5.27 10.79
C HIS A 295 5.81 -5.73 12.07
N CYS A 296 6.06 -6.96 12.55
CA CYS A 296 5.50 -7.42 13.82
C CYS A 296 5.93 -6.54 14.99
N ILE A 297 7.22 -6.19 15.07
CA ILE A 297 7.75 -5.30 16.11
C ILE A 297 7.06 -3.94 16.06
N ALA A 298 6.93 -3.34 14.87
CA ALA A 298 6.26 -2.06 14.69
C ALA A 298 4.78 -2.10 15.10
N MET A 299 4.08 -3.21 14.83
CA MET A 299 2.69 -3.42 15.28
C MET A 299 2.59 -3.55 16.79
N VAL A 300 3.50 -4.29 17.43
CA VAL A 300 3.56 -4.40 18.91
C VAL A 300 3.80 -3.03 19.54
N GLN A 301 4.78 -2.26 19.04
CA GLN A 301 5.08 -0.91 19.49
C GLN A 301 3.88 0.05 19.32
N SER A 302 3.11 -0.14 18.26
CA SER A 302 1.87 0.62 17.98
C SER A 302 0.64 0.11 18.75
N LYS A 303 0.83 -0.78 19.74
CA LYS A 303 -0.22 -1.33 20.62
C LYS A 303 -1.32 -2.10 19.88
N VAL A 304 -1.02 -2.68 18.72
CA VAL A 304 -2.00 -3.46 17.93
C VAL A 304 -2.49 -4.67 18.73
N LEU A 305 -1.63 -5.36 19.51
CA LEU A 305 -2.06 -6.47 20.38
C LEU A 305 -3.21 -6.10 21.32
N LYS A 306 -3.17 -4.89 21.90
CA LYS A 306 -4.25 -4.40 22.75
C LYS A 306 -5.54 -4.21 21.95
N GLN A 307 -5.45 -3.73 20.72
CA GLN A 307 -6.61 -3.57 19.85
C GLN A 307 -7.22 -4.93 19.47
N LEU A 308 -6.36 -5.91 19.14
CA LEU A 308 -6.81 -7.27 18.81
C LEU A 308 -7.57 -7.92 19.98
N SER A 309 -7.08 -7.78 21.23
CA SER A 309 -7.77 -8.28 22.42
C SER A 309 -9.16 -7.64 22.61
N ILE A 310 -9.30 -6.35 22.28
CA ILE A 310 -10.60 -5.66 22.31
C ILE A 310 -11.52 -6.19 21.20
N LEU A 311 -10.97 -6.46 20.01
CA LEU A 311 -11.73 -6.99 18.87
C LEU A 311 -12.22 -8.42 19.12
N GLU A 312 -11.43 -9.29 19.75
CA GLU A 312 -11.85 -10.64 20.15
C GLU A 312 -13.10 -10.62 21.05
N GLN A 313 -13.18 -9.65 21.95
CA GLN A 313 -14.33 -9.53 22.85
C GLN A 313 -15.62 -9.07 22.13
N ARG A 314 -15.50 -8.45 20.93
CA ARG A 314 -16.63 -7.85 20.21
C ARG A 314 -17.45 -8.82 19.37
N LYS A 315 -17.23 -10.11 19.39
CA LYS A 315 -17.98 -11.12 18.60
C LYS A 315 -18.44 -10.61 17.23
N PHE A 316 -17.57 -10.73 16.23
CA PHE A 316 -17.90 -10.37 14.85
C PHE A 316 -18.57 -11.54 14.13
N ASP A 317 -19.59 -11.27 13.30
CA ASP A 317 -20.19 -12.24 12.38
C ASP A 317 -19.41 -12.37 11.06
N ASP A 318 -18.20 -11.80 10.97
CA ASP A 318 -17.35 -11.72 9.79
C ASP A 318 -16.17 -12.65 10.01
N GLU A 319 -16.18 -13.80 9.32
CA GLU A 319 -15.16 -14.83 9.44
C GLU A 319 -13.75 -14.29 9.11
N ASP A 320 -13.63 -13.40 8.11
CA ASP A 320 -12.34 -12.80 7.74
C ASP A 320 -11.75 -11.98 8.91
N ILE A 321 -12.59 -11.24 9.65
CA ILE A 321 -12.11 -10.48 10.83
C ILE A 321 -11.62 -11.43 11.92
N VAL A 322 -12.37 -12.50 12.18
CA VAL A 322 -12.02 -13.47 13.24
C VAL A 322 -10.70 -14.16 12.90
N GLU A 323 -10.55 -14.60 11.65
CA GLU A 323 -9.34 -15.28 11.17
C GLU A 323 -8.12 -14.34 11.21
N ASP A 324 -8.26 -13.10 10.75
CA ASP A 324 -7.19 -12.11 10.74
C ASP A 324 -6.77 -11.74 12.18
N VAL A 325 -7.71 -11.59 13.09
CA VAL A 325 -7.43 -11.32 14.52
C VAL A 325 -6.64 -12.47 15.14
N GLN A 326 -7.05 -13.71 14.90
CA GLN A 326 -6.35 -14.89 15.42
C GLN A 326 -4.93 -14.98 14.86
N PHE A 327 -4.77 -14.88 13.54
CA PHE A 327 -3.47 -14.90 12.88
C PHE A 327 -2.51 -13.83 13.41
N LEU A 328 -3.00 -12.59 13.52
CA LEU A 328 -2.20 -11.48 14.02
C LEU A 328 -1.82 -11.66 15.49
N ASN A 329 -2.74 -12.14 16.35
CA ASN A 329 -2.44 -12.43 17.75
C ASN A 329 -1.31 -13.46 17.88
N GLU A 330 -1.39 -14.57 17.17
CA GLU A 330 -0.35 -15.61 17.20
C GLU A 330 1.02 -15.05 16.78
N LYS A 331 1.08 -14.32 15.68
CA LYS A 331 2.34 -13.74 15.14
C LYS A 331 2.94 -12.68 16.05
N LEU A 332 2.11 -11.77 16.56
CA LEU A 332 2.58 -10.68 17.41
C LEU A 332 2.98 -11.17 18.81
N GLN A 333 2.29 -12.16 19.39
CA GLN A 333 2.68 -12.75 20.67
C GLN A 333 4.02 -13.47 20.57
N ALA A 334 4.27 -14.21 19.48
CA ALA A 334 5.57 -14.83 19.23
C ALA A 334 6.69 -13.76 19.17
N SER A 335 6.44 -12.64 18.49
CA SER A 335 7.41 -11.53 18.41
C SER A 335 7.68 -10.85 19.76
N VAL A 336 6.69 -10.77 20.64
CA VAL A 336 6.89 -10.25 22.02
C VAL A 336 7.77 -11.18 22.83
N GLN A 337 7.56 -12.49 22.74
CA GLN A 337 8.39 -13.48 23.42
C GLN A 337 9.85 -13.39 22.95
N ASP A 338 10.08 -13.27 21.65
CA ASP A 338 11.43 -13.10 21.09
C ASP A 338 12.11 -11.82 21.56
N LEU A 339 11.39 -10.71 21.67
CA LEU A 339 11.92 -9.46 22.18
C LEU A 339 12.26 -9.56 23.67
N SER A 340 11.38 -10.18 24.46
CA SER A 340 11.59 -10.43 25.88
C SER A 340 12.84 -11.26 26.11
N SER A 341 13.01 -12.36 25.36
CA SER A 341 14.17 -13.25 25.48
C SER A 341 15.49 -12.56 25.14
N PHE A 342 15.52 -11.68 24.14
CA PHE A 342 16.74 -10.91 23.81
C PHE A 342 17.04 -9.83 24.85
N ASP A 343 16.03 -9.16 25.39
CA ASP A 343 16.21 -8.15 26.42
C ASP A 343 16.66 -8.77 27.75
N GLU A 344 16.18 -9.95 28.09
CA GLU A 344 16.65 -10.75 29.22
C GLU A 344 18.12 -11.13 29.04
N TYR A 345 18.48 -11.69 27.87
CA TYR A 345 19.85 -12.01 27.51
C TYR A 345 20.78 -10.79 27.56
N ALA A 346 20.35 -9.67 26.96
CA ALA A 346 21.14 -8.44 26.96
C ALA A 346 21.37 -7.90 28.38
N THR A 347 20.39 -8.02 29.26
CA THR A 347 20.48 -7.62 30.66
C THR A 347 21.45 -8.53 31.42
N GLU A 348 21.36 -9.84 31.20
CA GLU A 348 22.25 -10.83 31.80
C GLU A 348 23.71 -10.59 31.41
N VAL A 349 24.00 -10.40 30.12
CA VAL A 349 25.35 -10.07 29.63
C VAL A 349 25.87 -8.76 30.20
N LYS A 350 25.06 -7.69 30.26
CA LYS A 350 25.45 -6.38 30.76
C LYS A 350 25.70 -6.37 32.27
N CYS A 351 24.93 -7.14 33.03
CA CYS A 351 25.16 -7.24 34.47
C CYS A 351 26.34 -8.17 34.83
N GLY A 352 26.85 -8.92 33.86
CA GLY A 352 28.04 -9.79 34.05
C GLY A 352 27.76 -11.05 34.87
N ARG A 353 26.50 -11.36 35.16
CA ARG A 353 26.10 -12.54 35.94
C ARG A 353 25.49 -13.58 34.99
N LEU A 354 26.36 -14.21 34.19
CA LEU A 354 25.93 -15.22 33.24
C LEU A 354 25.63 -16.55 33.95
N GLU A 355 24.48 -17.12 33.68
CA GLU A 355 24.06 -18.42 34.12
C GLU A 355 23.56 -19.28 32.93
N TRP A 356 23.45 -20.61 33.07
CA TRP A 356 22.87 -21.47 32.03
C TRP A 356 21.35 -21.28 31.93
N SER A 357 20.88 -20.11 31.54
CA SER A 357 19.48 -19.89 31.23
C SER A 357 19.10 -20.56 29.90
N PRO A 358 17.80 -20.85 29.67
CA PRO A 358 17.34 -21.52 28.45
C PRO A 358 17.72 -20.80 27.15
N VAL A 359 17.93 -19.48 27.23
CA VAL A 359 18.26 -18.62 26.10
C VAL A 359 19.61 -19.01 25.47
N HIS A 360 20.65 -19.25 26.28
CA HIS A 360 22.00 -19.61 25.81
C HIS A 360 21.97 -20.89 24.96
N ARG A 361 21.18 -21.88 25.34
CA ARG A 361 21.10 -23.20 24.65
C ARG A 361 20.06 -23.26 23.53
N SER A 362 19.35 -22.19 23.27
CA SER A 362 18.32 -22.14 22.23
C SER A 362 18.94 -21.88 20.86
N ALA A 363 19.03 -22.90 20.01
CA ALA A 363 19.48 -22.75 18.64
C ALA A 363 18.58 -21.81 17.81
N GLN A 364 17.30 -21.70 18.18
CA GLN A 364 16.38 -20.74 17.56
C GLN A 364 16.76 -19.32 17.95
N PHE A 365 17.03 -19.05 19.24
CA PHE A 365 17.46 -17.75 19.73
C PHE A 365 18.70 -17.25 18.96
N TRP A 366 19.74 -18.08 18.84
CA TRP A 366 20.97 -17.71 18.15
C TRP A 366 20.77 -17.46 16.67
N ARG A 367 19.98 -18.31 16.00
CA ARG A 367 19.66 -18.13 14.57
C ARG A 367 18.97 -16.80 14.28
N GLU A 368 18.10 -16.37 15.17
CA GLU A 368 17.30 -15.15 15.01
C GLU A 368 17.99 -13.90 15.51
N ASN A 369 18.86 -14.01 16.54
CA ASN A 369 19.38 -12.85 17.25
C ASN A 369 20.90 -12.65 17.17
N ALA A 370 21.68 -13.58 16.60
CA ALA A 370 23.15 -13.42 16.51
C ALA A 370 23.56 -12.10 15.83
N ALA A 371 22.87 -11.68 14.76
CA ALA A 371 23.14 -10.42 14.09
C ALA A 371 22.88 -9.19 14.97
N ARG A 372 21.97 -9.27 15.95
CA ARG A 372 21.64 -8.18 16.87
C ARG A 372 22.75 -7.87 17.87
N LEU A 373 23.64 -8.83 18.13
CA LEU A 373 24.82 -8.60 18.97
C LEU A 373 25.79 -7.56 18.36
N ASN A 374 25.62 -7.25 17.06
CA ASN A 374 26.39 -6.20 16.38
C ASN A 374 25.85 -4.79 16.63
N GLU A 375 24.66 -4.67 17.17
CA GLU A 375 24.02 -3.38 17.45
C GLU A 375 24.88 -2.55 18.42
N ARG A 376 24.70 -1.21 18.39
CA ARG A 376 25.40 -0.27 19.25
C ARG A 376 26.93 -0.46 19.27
N ASN A 377 27.52 -0.65 18.11
CA ASN A 377 28.95 -0.84 17.96
C ASN A 377 29.49 -2.05 18.76
N TYR A 378 28.82 -3.19 18.60
CA TYR A 378 29.17 -4.47 19.24
C TYR A 378 29.10 -4.43 20.78
N GLU A 379 28.18 -3.65 21.37
CA GLU A 379 28.09 -3.44 22.82
C GLU A 379 28.06 -4.77 23.59
N LEU A 380 27.18 -5.69 23.23
CA LEU A 380 27.06 -6.99 23.94
C LEU A 380 28.28 -7.89 23.72
N LEU A 381 28.84 -7.92 22.51
CA LEU A 381 30.05 -8.69 22.24
C LEU A 381 31.25 -8.15 23.03
N ARG A 382 31.38 -6.83 23.18
CA ARG A 382 32.40 -6.23 24.01
C ARG A 382 32.23 -6.59 25.48
N CYS A 383 31.00 -6.66 25.98
CA CYS A 383 30.72 -7.16 27.32
C CYS A 383 31.15 -8.63 27.47
N LEU A 384 30.82 -9.50 26.55
CA LEU A 384 31.24 -10.91 26.58
C LEU A 384 32.76 -11.05 26.54
N VAL A 385 33.45 -10.33 25.66
CA VAL A 385 34.92 -10.34 25.57
C VAL A 385 35.54 -9.80 26.86
N HIS A 386 34.96 -8.75 27.45
CA HIS A 386 35.40 -8.23 28.73
C HIS A 386 35.24 -9.25 29.89
N LEU A 387 34.14 -10.00 29.90
CA LEU A 387 33.91 -11.08 30.86
C LEU A 387 34.93 -12.20 30.73
N LEU A 388 35.29 -12.58 29.50
CA LEU A 388 36.33 -13.59 29.23
C LEU A 388 37.72 -13.14 29.76
N ASP A 389 38.00 -11.84 29.77
CA ASP A 389 39.26 -11.28 30.22
C ASP A 389 39.32 -11.08 31.75
N THR A 390 38.21 -10.69 32.37
CA THR A 390 38.19 -10.20 33.73
C THR A 390 37.52 -11.11 34.75
N SER A 391 36.65 -12.00 34.34
CA SER A 391 35.90 -12.87 35.26
C SER A 391 36.83 -13.95 35.84
N LYS A 392 36.59 -14.27 37.11
CA LYS A 392 37.20 -15.42 37.84
C LYS A 392 36.22 -16.51 38.10
N ASP A 393 34.96 -16.31 37.76
CA ASP A 393 33.87 -17.28 37.91
C ASP A 393 33.89 -18.25 36.75
N ALA A 394 34.12 -19.53 37.03
CA ALA A 394 34.16 -20.58 36.03
C ALA A 394 32.81 -20.76 35.28
N LEU A 395 31.66 -20.48 35.92
CA LEU A 395 30.36 -20.53 35.29
C LEU A 395 30.24 -19.40 34.26
N VAL A 396 30.58 -18.16 34.62
CA VAL A 396 30.56 -17.00 33.75
C VAL A 396 31.48 -17.21 32.54
N LEU A 397 32.71 -17.73 32.75
CA LEU A 397 33.67 -18.01 31.69
C LEU A 397 33.17 -19.09 30.74
N SER A 398 32.51 -20.15 31.27
CA SER A 398 31.93 -21.22 30.47
C SER A 398 30.81 -20.69 29.58
N VAL A 399 29.84 -19.96 30.15
CA VAL A 399 28.71 -19.39 29.40
C VAL A 399 29.19 -18.38 28.37
N ALA A 400 30.09 -17.46 28.72
CA ALA A 400 30.63 -16.47 27.80
C ALA A 400 31.38 -17.12 26.60
N SER A 401 32.15 -18.19 26.86
CA SER A 401 32.85 -18.96 25.83
C SER A 401 31.85 -19.61 24.86
N PHE A 402 30.82 -20.24 25.41
CA PHE A 402 29.74 -20.84 24.64
C PHE A 402 29.02 -19.82 23.75
N ASP A 403 28.63 -18.66 24.32
CA ASP A 403 27.94 -17.60 23.61
C ASP A 403 28.77 -17.04 22.44
N VAL A 404 30.07 -16.85 22.66
CA VAL A 404 30.99 -16.43 21.58
C VAL A 404 31.02 -17.50 20.48
N GLY A 405 31.04 -18.79 20.82
CA GLY A 405 30.97 -19.89 19.87
C GLY A 405 29.68 -19.90 19.05
N GLU A 406 28.54 -19.75 19.73
CA GLU A 406 27.23 -19.70 19.07
C GLU A 406 27.08 -18.47 18.16
N TYR A 407 27.55 -17.31 18.61
CA TYR A 407 27.60 -16.11 17.76
C TYR A 407 28.39 -16.35 16.46
N VAL A 408 29.60 -16.94 16.57
CA VAL A 408 30.44 -17.27 15.42
C VAL A 408 29.76 -18.25 14.47
N ARG A 409 29.06 -19.24 15.02
CA ARG A 409 28.34 -20.28 14.25
C ARG A 409 27.17 -19.72 13.46
N HIS A 410 26.46 -18.73 14.02
CA HIS A 410 25.22 -18.20 13.46
C HIS A 410 25.36 -16.85 12.74
N TYR A 411 26.55 -16.21 12.79
CA TYR A 411 26.82 -14.98 12.05
C TYR A 411 27.98 -15.15 11.05
N PRO A 412 27.74 -14.95 9.74
CA PRO A 412 28.72 -15.30 8.69
C PRO A 412 30.11 -14.63 8.82
N ARG A 413 30.16 -13.42 9.44
CA ARG A 413 31.40 -12.70 9.73
C ARG A 413 31.86 -12.81 11.19
N GLY A 414 31.23 -13.68 11.97
CA GLY A 414 31.45 -13.78 13.40
C GLY A 414 32.89 -13.99 13.80
N LYS A 415 33.64 -14.87 13.10
CA LYS A 415 35.08 -15.08 13.34
C LYS A 415 35.89 -13.79 13.25
N HIS A 416 35.68 -13.03 12.19
CA HIS A 416 36.41 -11.79 11.98
C HIS A 416 36.07 -10.72 13.04
N VAL A 417 34.81 -10.60 13.43
CA VAL A 417 34.37 -9.64 14.46
C VAL A 417 34.98 -10.02 15.81
N ILE A 418 34.92 -11.28 16.23
CA ILE A 418 35.49 -11.74 17.52
C ILE A 418 37.00 -11.58 17.52
N GLU A 419 37.70 -11.81 16.41
CA GLU A 419 39.12 -11.58 16.27
C GLU A 419 39.48 -10.09 16.41
N GLN A 420 38.75 -9.18 15.75
CA GLN A 420 38.90 -7.73 15.90
C GLN A 420 38.68 -7.24 17.31
N LEU A 421 37.77 -7.86 18.05
CA LEU A 421 37.48 -7.51 19.46
C LEU A 421 38.49 -8.13 20.46
N GLY A 422 39.42 -8.96 19.97
CA GLY A 422 40.40 -9.64 20.83
C GLY A 422 39.90 -10.92 21.52
N GLY A 423 38.63 -11.30 21.27
CA GLY A 423 37.99 -12.43 21.96
C GLY A 423 38.62 -13.78 21.62
N LYS A 424 39.15 -13.98 20.41
CA LYS A 424 39.77 -15.24 19.97
C LYS A 424 40.93 -15.65 20.86
N GLN A 425 41.83 -14.71 21.21
CA GLN A 425 42.99 -14.96 22.05
C GLN A 425 42.57 -15.35 23.48
N LEU A 426 41.54 -14.69 24.01
CA LEU A 426 41.03 -14.99 25.34
C LEU A 426 40.38 -16.40 25.40
N VAL A 427 39.58 -16.77 24.42
CA VAL A 427 39.00 -18.13 24.34
C VAL A 427 40.12 -19.17 24.21
N MET A 428 41.15 -18.91 23.43
CA MET A 428 42.31 -19.84 23.33
C MET A 428 43.11 -19.99 24.65
N GLN A 429 43.23 -18.92 25.44
CA GLN A 429 43.86 -18.99 26.77
C GLN A 429 43.03 -19.89 27.74
N LEU A 430 41.70 -19.85 27.63
CA LEU A 430 40.81 -20.66 28.44
C LEU A 430 40.87 -22.16 28.16
N LEU A 431 41.50 -22.61 27.08
CA LEU A 431 41.79 -24.02 26.82
C LEU A 431 42.70 -24.65 27.87
N SER A 432 43.46 -23.87 28.62
CA SER A 432 44.35 -24.28 29.70
C SER A 432 43.77 -23.96 31.08
N HIS A 433 42.53 -23.57 31.18
CA HIS A 433 41.89 -23.21 32.46
C HIS A 433 41.75 -24.41 33.42
N GLU A 434 41.77 -24.21 34.71
CA GLU A 434 41.70 -25.29 35.72
C GLU A 434 40.37 -26.04 35.71
N ASP A 435 39.26 -25.33 35.47
CA ASP A 435 37.92 -25.89 35.40
C ASP A 435 37.68 -26.68 34.07
N PRO A 436 37.24 -27.93 34.09
CA PRO A 436 37.00 -28.74 32.90
C PRO A 436 35.84 -28.24 32.02
N ASN A 437 34.81 -27.60 32.60
CA ASN A 437 33.68 -27.09 31.84
C ASN A 437 34.14 -25.86 31.03
N VAL A 438 34.96 -24.97 31.63
CA VAL A 438 35.53 -23.85 30.91
C VAL A 438 36.37 -24.30 29.72
N ARG A 439 37.26 -25.31 29.93
CA ARG A 439 38.03 -25.89 28.82
C ARG A 439 37.16 -26.47 27.70
N TYR A 440 36.09 -27.18 28.11
CA TYR A 440 35.18 -27.79 27.15
C TYR A 440 34.47 -26.75 26.27
N GLU A 441 33.85 -25.73 26.89
CA GLU A 441 33.14 -24.70 26.14
C GLU A 441 34.10 -23.82 25.30
N ALA A 442 35.28 -23.53 25.79
CA ALA A 442 36.32 -22.86 25.04
C ALA A 442 36.75 -23.67 23.79
N LEU A 443 36.89 -24.99 23.95
CA LEU A 443 37.22 -25.89 22.82
C LEU A 443 36.12 -25.87 21.75
N LEU A 444 34.85 -25.96 22.14
CA LEU A 444 33.71 -25.86 21.21
C LEU A 444 33.67 -24.51 20.49
N ALA A 445 33.95 -23.42 21.21
CA ALA A 445 33.99 -22.08 20.61
C ALA A 445 35.15 -21.91 19.58
N VAL A 446 36.31 -22.51 19.83
CA VAL A 446 37.43 -22.50 18.87
C VAL A 446 37.16 -23.30 17.61
N GLN A 447 36.36 -24.39 17.73
CA GLN A 447 35.99 -25.25 16.59
C GLN A 447 34.89 -24.61 15.71
N SER A 448 34.14 -23.61 16.21
CA SER A 448 33.09 -22.89 15.49
C SER A 448 33.68 -21.90 14.50
#